data_d083c7c588ffd8c6d4b05566b8136307
#
_entry.id   d083c7c588ffd8c6d4b05566b8136307
#
_cell.length_a   1.000
_cell.length_b   1.000
_cell.length_c   1.000
_cell.angle_alpha   90.00
_cell.angle_beta   90.00
_cell.angle_gamma   90.00
#
_symmetry.space_group_name_H-M   'P 1'
#
loop_
_entity.id
_entity.type
_entity.pdbx_description
1 polymer ?
#
loop_
_entity_poly.entity_id
_entity_poly.type
_entity_poly.pdbx_seq_one_letter_code
_entity_poly.pdbx_strand_id
1 'polypeptide(L)'
;MNTAFGKFVSGKFFDKLFLLFLLAGTVFMACAKGSAVQVLTDSPLLSGAVCVFYLAAGILITGQRKISAKMADRNIDLLLGFATCFFIYDFFFLLIWEILTGLFHAARSVRAAGAAGTALLSTVVVAWGYLHAKNIKSVSYSLDLGLGNKDYHILLISDIHLGAFVRKKQVRRIVDKINALAPDLVLIAGDIIDVDHRILSDDHALAEISREFRKIQAKDGVFAVLGNHDPNIEDQRFTDFLRHSQICLLHNKVIRISGLNIVGRTDSRSNYRASLKELLKQTDPSRPLILLDHDPQGIPEAVRFGADLVLCGHTHKGQFFPVTLFTKWANGRHYFYGHKTFGKTHAIISSGAGFFQLPVRIGTNSEVADIHLF
;
A
#
# COMPACT_ATOMS: atom_id res chain seq x y z
N MET A 1 -7.33 10.83 21.73
CA MET A 1 -6.26 10.01 22.35
C MET A 1 -5.12 9.68 21.39
N ASN A 2 -4.86 10.49 20.34
CA ASN A 2 -4.04 10.07 19.17
C ASN A 2 -2.81 10.93 18.86
N THR A 3 -2.43 11.88 19.70
CA THR A 3 -1.26 12.73 19.40
C THR A 3 0.06 12.23 20.01
N ALA A 4 0.01 11.34 21.00
CA ALA A 4 1.22 10.83 21.65
C ALA A 4 1.87 9.67 20.87
N PHE A 5 1.08 8.78 20.26
CA PHE A 5 1.61 7.59 19.57
C PHE A 5 2.21 7.94 18.20
N GLY A 6 1.57 8.80 17.40
CA GLY A 6 2.16 9.30 16.15
C GLY A 6 3.49 10.02 16.37
N LYS A 7 3.63 10.79 17.46
CA LYS A 7 4.90 11.41 17.86
C LYS A 7 5.91 10.40 18.42
N PHE A 8 5.47 9.32 19.03
CA PHE A 8 6.35 8.27 19.56
C PHE A 8 6.98 7.44 18.43
N VAL A 9 6.23 7.14 17.36
CA VAL A 9 6.71 6.36 16.20
C VAL A 9 7.58 7.20 15.25
N SER A 10 7.43 8.53 15.23
CA SER A 10 8.20 9.43 14.36
C SER A 10 9.49 9.98 14.98
N GLY A 11 9.91 9.49 16.13
CA GLY A 11 11.09 10.01 16.83
C GLY A 11 12.40 9.36 16.38
N LYS A 12 13.48 10.17 16.28
CA LYS A 12 14.87 9.70 16.02
C LYS A 12 15.32 8.51 16.88
N PHE A 13 14.68 8.32 18.04
CA PHE A 13 14.92 7.17 18.92
C PHE A 13 14.37 5.87 18.33
N PHE A 14 13.16 5.90 17.79
CA PHE A 14 12.53 4.72 17.18
C PHE A 14 13.27 4.28 15.91
N ASP A 15 13.69 5.26 15.08
CA ASP A 15 14.51 4.98 13.89
C ASP A 15 15.84 4.28 14.26
N LYS A 16 16.49 4.73 15.33
CA LYS A 16 17.72 4.10 15.84
C LYS A 16 17.47 2.70 16.37
N LEU A 17 16.39 2.49 17.12
CA LEU A 17 16.04 1.17 17.66
C LEU A 17 15.69 0.18 16.53
N PHE A 18 14.97 0.65 15.53
CA PHE A 18 14.65 -0.14 14.33
C PHE A 18 15.92 -0.50 13.54
N LEU A 19 16.84 0.43 13.35
CA LEU A 19 18.13 0.18 12.71
C LEU A 19 18.95 -0.85 13.49
N LEU A 20 19.01 -0.75 14.82
CA LEU A 20 19.69 -1.74 15.67
C LEU A 20 19.05 -3.12 15.55
N PHE A 21 17.72 -3.20 15.49
CA PHE A 21 17.01 -4.47 15.25
C PHE A 21 17.37 -5.08 13.90
N LEU A 22 17.40 -4.28 12.84
CA LEU A 22 17.80 -4.75 11.50
C LEU A 22 19.24 -5.25 11.47
N LEU A 23 20.17 -4.54 12.10
CA LEU A 23 21.57 -4.94 12.19
C LEU A 23 21.74 -6.23 13.01
N ALA A 24 21.09 -6.33 14.16
CA ALA A 24 21.12 -7.54 14.99
C ALA A 24 20.53 -8.75 14.23
N GLY A 25 19.40 -8.56 13.54
CA GLY A 25 18.80 -9.58 12.68
C GLY A 25 19.73 -10.03 11.55
N THR A 26 20.44 -9.09 10.94
CA THR A 26 21.43 -9.37 9.89
C THR A 26 22.58 -10.23 10.42
N VAL A 27 23.15 -9.86 11.58
CA VAL A 27 24.23 -10.64 12.24
C VAL A 27 23.72 -12.04 12.63
N PHE A 28 22.53 -12.13 13.19
CA PHE A 28 21.89 -13.42 13.52
C PHE A 28 21.78 -14.32 12.27
N MET A 29 21.25 -13.81 11.16
CA MET A 29 21.13 -14.56 9.91
C MET A 29 22.49 -15.00 9.38
N ALA A 30 23.48 -14.10 9.37
CA ALA A 30 24.85 -14.42 8.91
C ALA A 30 25.46 -15.57 9.72
N CYS A 31 25.38 -15.48 11.05
CA CYS A 31 25.91 -16.53 11.94
C CYS A 31 25.21 -17.87 11.79
N ALA A 32 23.87 -17.87 11.78
CA ALA A 32 23.09 -19.10 11.67
C ALA A 32 23.27 -19.78 10.30
N LYS A 33 23.23 -19.02 9.21
CA LYS A 33 23.44 -19.55 7.85
C LYS A 33 24.87 -20.03 7.62
N GLY A 34 25.86 -19.25 8.07
CA GLY A 34 27.26 -19.66 8.01
C GLY A 34 27.53 -20.95 8.78
N SER A 35 27.02 -21.05 10.02
CA SER A 35 27.09 -22.27 10.82
C SER A 35 26.42 -23.47 10.14
N ALA A 36 25.25 -23.25 9.52
CA ALA A 36 24.54 -24.30 8.78
C ALA A 36 25.37 -24.81 7.60
N VAL A 37 25.96 -23.92 6.80
CA VAL A 37 26.85 -24.29 5.68
C VAL A 37 28.07 -25.05 6.17
N GLN A 38 28.70 -24.58 7.26
CA GLN A 38 29.85 -25.31 7.87
C GLN A 38 29.47 -26.75 8.24
N VAL A 39 28.29 -26.95 8.84
CA VAL A 39 27.86 -28.32 9.26
C VAL A 39 27.54 -29.20 8.04
N LEU A 40 27.01 -28.63 6.96
CA LEU A 40 26.58 -29.39 5.78
C LEU A 40 27.69 -29.68 4.78
N THR A 41 28.72 -28.83 4.71
CA THR A 41 29.77 -28.91 3.67
C THR A 41 31.18 -29.15 4.22
N ASP A 42 31.34 -28.98 5.51
CA ASP A 42 32.64 -28.97 6.22
C ASP A 42 33.65 -27.97 5.64
N SER A 43 33.15 -26.91 5.00
CA SER A 43 33.96 -25.89 4.32
C SER A 43 33.91 -24.54 5.05
N PRO A 44 35.01 -24.13 5.73
CA PRO A 44 35.11 -22.81 6.36
C PRO A 44 35.01 -21.68 5.35
N LEU A 45 35.53 -21.89 4.12
CA LEU A 45 35.49 -20.90 3.06
C LEU A 45 34.06 -20.59 2.62
N LEU A 46 33.23 -21.63 2.37
CA LEU A 46 31.82 -21.46 2.01
C LEU A 46 31.02 -20.85 3.16
N SER A 47 31.25 -21.28 4.38
CA SER A 47 30.67 -20.70 5.59
C SER A 47 30.96 -19.20 5.69
N GLY A 48 32.25 -18.81 5.56
CA GLY A 48 32.67 -17.42 5.57
C GLY A 48 32.06 -16.60 4.44
N ALA A 49 31.99 -17.14 3.22
CA ALA A 49 31.38 -16.46 2.07
C ALA A 49 29.86 -16.20 2.31
N VAL A 50 29.13 -17.15 2.91
CA VAL A 50 27.72 -16.96 3.25
C VAL A 50 27.54 -15.90 4.34
N CYS A 51 28.39 -15.90 5.38
CA CYS A 51 28.38 -14.85 6.40
C CYS A 51 28.57 -13.46 5.77
N VAL A 52 29.59 -13.30 4.93
CA VAL A 52 29.89 -12.03 4.24
C VAL A 52 28.72 -11.62 3.35
N PHE A 53 28.11 -12.56 2.62
CA PHE A 53 26.95 -12.28 1.77
C PHE A 53 25.78 -11.69 2.59
N TYR A 54 25.37 -12.35 3.70
CA TYR A 54 24.27 -11.87 4.53
C TYR A 54 24.58 -10.51 5.16
N LEU A 55 25.80 -10.31 5.66
CA LEU A 55 26.20 -9.02 6.23
C LEU A 55 26.17 -7.90 5.18
N ALA A 56 26.76 -8.13 4.01
CA ALA A 56 26.78 -7.16 2.92
C ALA A 56 25.35 -6.82 2.44
N ALA A 57 24.52 -7.84 2.25
CA ALA A 57 23.14 -7.65 1.82
C ALA A 57 22.31 -6.88 2.88
N GLY A 58 22.47 -7.18 4.18
CA GLY A 58 21.83 -6.42 5.25
C GLY A 58 22.25 -4.95 5.29
N ILE A 59 23.52 -4.65 5.07
CA ILE A 59 24.02 -3.26 4.96
C ILE A 59 23.40 -2.57 3.74
N LEU A 60 23.34 -3.22 2.58
CA LEU A 60 22.70 -2.67 1.37
C LEU A 60 21.22 -2.39 1.57
N ILE A 61 20.48 -3.30 2.23
CA ILE A 61 19.07 -3.14 2.53
C ILE A 61 18.83 -1.98 3.50
N THR A 62 19.66 -1.83 4.54
CA THR A 62 19.55 -0.69 5.47
C THR A 62 19.87 0.65 4.81
N GLY A 63 20.74 0.64 3.80
CA GLY A 63 21.12 1.79 2.99
C GLY A 63 20.23 2.02 1.75
N GLN A 64 19.22 1.17 1.49
CA GLN A 64 18.50 1.12 0.21
C GLN A 64 17.93 2.48 -0.24
N ARG A 65 17.34 3.27 0.67
CA ARG A 65 16.78 4.59 0.35
C ARG A 65 17.85 5.55 -0.21
N LYS A 66 19.04 5.55 0.40
CA LYS A 66 20.16 6.40 -0.06
C LYS A 66 20.73 5.90 -1.38
N ILE A 67 20.86 4.58 -1.54
CA ILE A 67 21.34 3.94 -2.77
C ILE A 67 20.38 4.23 -3.91
N SER A 68 19.10 3.99 -3.71
CA SER A 68 18.02 4.25 -4.66
C SER A 68 17.98 5.73 -5.08
N ALA A 69 18.05 6.66 -4.12
CA ALA A 69 18.07 8.08 -4.40
C ALA A 69 19.31 8.52 -5.19
N LYS A 70 20.51 7.93 -4.90
CA LYS A 70 21.76 8.28 -5.56
C LYS A 70 21.88 7.70 -6.97
N MET A 71 21.45 6.45 -7.16
CA MET A 71 21.61 5.74 -8.43
C MET A 71 20.46 6.02 -9.40
N ALA A 72 19.26 6.33 -8.88
CA ALA A 72 18.05 6.63 -9.65
C ALA A 72 17.73 5.59 -10.74
N ASP A 73 18.12 4.32 -10.50
CA ASP A 73 17.94 3.21 -11.43
C ASP A 73 16.84 2.27 -10.96
N ARG A 74 15.85 2.06 -11.82
CA ARG A 74 14.71 1.21 -11.54
C ARG A 74 15.08 -0.25 -11.27
N ASN A 75 16.10 -0.80 -11.97
CA ASN A 75 16.49 -2.21 -11.79
C ASN A 75 17.12 -2.42 -10.41
N ILE A 76 17.83 -1.41 -9.91
CA ILE A 76 18.36 -1.40 -8.55
C ILE A 76 17.20 -1.37 -7.53
N ASP A 77 16.20 -0.55 -7.75
CA ASP A 77 15.01 -0.51 -6.87
C ASP A 77 14.29 -1.85 -6.85
N LEU A 78 14.10 -2.48 -8.02
CA LEU A 78 13.53 -3.81 -8.13
C LEU A 78 14.36 -4.84 -7.35
N LEU A 79 15.68 -4.87 -7.56
CA LEU A 79 16.58 -5.79 -6.89
C LEU A 79 16.53 -5.60 -5.36
N LEU A 80 16.67 -4.36 -4.89
CA LEU A 80 16.64 -4.05 -3.45
C LEU A 80 15.29 -4.35 -2.81
N GLY A 81 14.18 -4.08 -3.51
CA GLY A 81 12.85 -4.40 -3.02
C GLY A 81 12.62 -5.91 -2.87
N PHE A 82 13.00 -6.71 -3.86
CA PHE A 82 12.92 -8.18 -3.76
C PHE A 82 13.88 -8.73 -2.71
N ALA A 83 15.12 -8.24 -2.65
CA ALA A 83 16.07 -8.61 -1.62
C ALA A 83 15.52 -8.32 -0.21
N THR A 84 14.92 -7.14 -0.01
CA THR A 84 14.30 -6.77 1.27
C THR A 84 13.17 -7.74 1.64
N CYS A 85 12.27 -8.07 0.70
CA CYS A 85 11.22 -9.06 0.95
C CYS A 85 11.81 -10.43 1.34
N PHE A 86 12.82 -10.89 0.59
CA PHE A 86 13.49 -12.14 0.87
C PHE A 86 14.09 -12.16 2.29
N PHE A 87 14.86 -11.13 2.66
CA PHE A 87 15.51 -11.02 3.96
C PHE A 87 14.51 -10.97 5.12
N ILE A 88 13.37 -10.28 4.95
CA ILE A 88 12.31 -10.25 5.96
C ILE A 88 11.78 -11.66 6.21
N TYR A 89 11.43 -12.40 5.16
CA TYR A 89 10.86 -13.74 5.30
C TYR A 89 11.89 -14.76 5.76
N ASP A 90 13.14 -14.69 5.25
CA ASP A 90 14.21 -15.59 5.67
C ASP A 90 14.57 -15.39 7.16
N PHE A 91 14.57 -14.14 7.62
CA PHE A 91 14.72 -13.84 9.05
C PHE A 91 13.61 -14.48 9.90
N PHE A 92 12.35 -14.31 9.53
CA PHE A 92 11.24 -14.86 10.30
C PHE A 92 11.22 -16.39 10.28
N PHE A 93 11.42 -17.01 9.14
CA PHE A 93 11.46 -18.47 9.04
C PHE A 93 12.65 -19.05 9.78
N LEU A 94 13.82 -18.44 9.67
CA LEU A 94 15.02 -18.86 10.39
C LEU A 94 14.84 -18.72 11.90
N LEU A 95 14.28 -17.59 12.36
CA LEU A 95 14.02 -17.37 13.78
C LEU A 95 13.07 -18.45 14.35
N ILE A 96 11.96 -18.71 13.65
CA ILE A 96 11.00 -19.75 14.05
C ILE A 96 11.69 -21.12 14.05
N TRP A 97 12.49 -21.43 13.02
CA TRP A 97 13.22 -22.69 12.91
C TRP A 97 14.21 -22.89 14.05
N GLU A 98 15.00 -21.87 14.38
CA GLU A 98 15.97 -21.91 15.47
C GLU A 98 15.30 -22.09 16.84
N ILE A 99 14.16 -21.42 17.08
CA ILE A 99 13.37 -21.59 18.30
C ILE A 99 12.83 -23.03 18.41
N LEU A 100 12.19 -23.54 17.35
CA LEU A 100 11.61 -24.89 17.35
C LEU A 100 12.67 -25.96 17.55
N THR A 101 13.78 -25.90 16.80
CA THR A 101 14.86 -26.88 16.89
C THR A 101 15.60 -26.80 18.23
N GLY A 102 15.67 -25.64 18.85
CA GLY A 102 16.17 -25.46 20.21
C GLY A 102 15.26 -26.11 21.26
N LEU A 103 13.94 -25.85 21.17
CA LEU A 103 12.96 -26.45 22.11
C LEU A 103 12.89 -27.96 22.03
N PHE A 104 13.00 -28.52 20.84
CA PHE A 104 12.94 -30.00 20.64
C PHE A 104 14.29 -30.66 20.64
N HIS A 105 15.37 -29.98 21.00
CA HIS A 105 16.74 -30.50 21.05
C HIS A 105 17.14 -31.24 19.77
N ALA A 106 16.78 -30.68 18.60
CA ALA A 106 17.02 -31.34 17.32
C ALA A 106 18.52 -31.56 17.04
N ALA A 107 18.84 -32.64 16.34
CA ALA A 107 20.20 -32.97 15.94
C ALA A 107 20.81 -31.81 15.10
N ARG A 108 22.11 -31.60 15.25
CA ARG A 108 22.84 -30.49 14.61
C ARG A 108 22.69 -30.47 13.08
N SER A 109 22.67 -31.65 12.46
CA SER A 109 22.44 -31.79 11.01
C SER A 109 21.05 -31.37 10.58
N VAL A 110 20.00 -31.73 11.35
CA VAL A 110 18.61 -31.33 11.10
C VAL A 110 18.47 -29.84 11.22
N ARG A 111 19.05 -29.23 12.26
CA ARG A 111 19.06 -27.81 12.50
C ARG A 111 19.70 -27.04 11.31
N ALA A 112 20.89 -27.54 10.87
CA ALA A 112 21.61 -26.97 9.75
C ALA A 112 20.86 -27.09 8.41
N ALA A 113 20.28 -28.28 8.13
CA ALA A 113 19.51 -28.49 6.90
C ALA A 113 18.29 -27.58 6.81
N GLY A 114 17.54 -27.45 7.92
CA GLY A 114 16.39 -26.56 7.94
C GLY A 114 16.78 -25.08 7.85
N ALA A 115 17.85 -24.65 8.52
CA ALA A 115 18.37 -23.29 8.40
C ALA A 115 18.78 -22.97 6.95
N ALA A 116 19.34 -23.91 6.20
CA ALA A 116 19.57 -23.74 4.76
C ALA A 116 18.24 -23.69 3.98
N GLY A 117 17.27 -24.55 4.33
CA GLY A 117 15.97 -24.66 3.68
C GLY A 117 15.09 -23.40 3.80
N THR A 118 15.27 -22.57 4.86
CA THR A 118 14.47 -21.35 5.02
C THR A 118 14.70 -20.36 3.87
N ALA A 119 15.89 -20.31 3.28
CA ALA A 119 16.17 -19.48 2.11
C ALA A 119 15.33 -19.89 0.89
N LEU A 120 15.20 -21.19 0.64
CA LEU A 120 14.35 -21.72 -0.44
C LEU A 120 12.88 -21.37 -0.18
N LEU A 121 12.40 -21.60 1.06
CA LEU A 121 11.02 -21.28 1.45
C LEU A 121 10.73 -19.78 1.26
N SER A 122 11.66 -18.90 1.68
CA SER A 122 11.53 -17.46 1.54
C SER A 122 11.45 -17.04 0.07
N THR A 123 12.28 -17.65 -0.78
CA THR A 123 12.24 -17.42 -2.23
C THR A 123 10.88 -17.79 -2.82
N VAL A 124 10.34 -18.96 -2.46
CA VAL A 124 9.02 -19.42 -2.92
C VAL A 124 7.91 -18.49 -2.44
N VAL A 125 7.93 -18.10 -1.16
CA VAL A 125 6.90 -17.20 -0.58
C VAL A 125 6.94 -15.82 -1.23
N VAL A 126 8.12 -15.24 -1.46
CA VAL A 126 8.27 -13.94 -2.12
C VAL A 126 7.83 -14.01 -3.59
N ALA A 127 8.21 -15.06 -4.32
CA ALA A 127 7.79 -15.26 -5.70
C ALA A 127 6.26 -15.40 -5.80
N TRP A 128 5.66 -16.20 -4.92
CA TRP A 128 4.20 -16.33 -4.82
C TRP A 128 3.55 -14.99 -4.48
N GLY A 129 4.04 -14.27 -3.46
CA GLY A 129 3.53 -12.97 -3.05
C GLY A 129 3.58 -11.92 -4.16
N TYR A 130 4.62 -11.94 -4.99
CA TYR A 130 4.73 -11.08 -6.17
C TYR A 130 3.71 -11.44 -7.26
N LEU A 131 3.53 -12.72 -7.55
CA LEU A 131 2.54 -13.18 -8.53
C LEU A 131 1.12 -12.88 -8.02
N HIS A 132 0.88 -13.09 -6.73
CA HIS A 132 -0.39 -12.80 -6.08
C HIS A 132 -0.74 -11.31 -6.11
N ALA A 133 0.23 -10.42 -5.89
CA ALA A 133 0.04 -8.96 -5.94
C ALA A 133 -0.45 -8.46 -7.31
N LYS A 134 -0.19 -9.20 -8.40
CA LYS A 134 -0.65 -8.86 -9.74
C LYS A 134 -2.12 -9.20 -9.99
N ASN A 135 -2.72 -10.03 -9.15
CA ASN A 135 -4.10 -10.47 -9.29
C ASN A 135 -5.03 -9.54 -8.50
N ILE A 136 -5.64 -8.59 -9.19
CA ILE A 136 -6.51 -7.59 -8.58
C ILE A 136 -7.89 -8.21 -8.32
N LYS A 137 -8.30 -8.25 -7.06
CA LYS A 137 -9.60 -8.75 -6.63
C LYS A 137 -10.65 -7.63 -6.64
N SER A 138 -11.90 -7.96 -6.88
CA SER A 138 -13.04 -7.10 -6.53
C SER A 138 -13.61 -7.53 -5.20
N VAL A 139 -13.94 -6.56 -4.36
CA VAL A 139 -14.65 -6.77 -3.09
C VAL A 139 -15.93 -5.96 -3.16
N SER A 140 -17.07 -6.66 -3.24
CA SER A 140 -18.36 -6.02 -3.47
C SER A 140 -19.04 -5.62 -2.16
N TYR A 141 -19.66 -4.46 -2.20
CA TYR A 141 -20.44 -3.87 -1.11
C TYR A 141 -21.78 -3.37 -1.67
N SER A 142 -22.87 -3.62 -0.96
CA SER A 142 -24.20 -3.10 -1.29
C SER A 142 -24.71 -2.25 -0.13
N LEU A 143 -25.02 -0.97 -0.40
CA LEU A 143 -25.36 0.01 0.62
C LEU A 143 -26.63 0.75 0.23
N ASP A 144 -27.59 0.80 1.17
CA ASP A 144 -28.77 1.64 1.05
C ASP A 144 -28.47 3.06 1.53
N LEU A 145 -28.44 3.99 0.59
CA LEU A 145 -28.28 5.43 0.85
C LEU A 145 -29.56 6.22 0.50
N GLY A 146 -30.68 5.54 0.27
CA GLY A 146 -31.96 6.15 -0.03
C GLY A 146 -32.06 6.71 -1.45
N LEU A 147 -31.39 6.11 -2.43
CA LEU A 147 -31.48 6.50 -3.84
C LEU A 147 -32.77 6.03 -4.52
N GLY A 148 -33.64 5.34 -3.78
CA GLY A 148 -34.87 4.74 -4.28
C GLY A 148 -34.59 3.56 -5.21
N ASN A 149 -35.26 3.51 -6.36
CA ASN A 149 -35.11 2.39 -7.31
C ASN A 149 -33.89 2.54 -8.25
N LYS A 150 -32.93 3.42 -7.94
CA LYS A 150 -31.74 3.63 -8.75
C LYS A 150 -30.60 2.81 -8.16
N ASP A 151 -30.05 1.87 -8.92
CA ASP A 151 -28.78 1.24 -8.65
C ASP A 151 -27.68 2.12 -9.26
N TYR A 152 -26.75 2.60 -8.42
CA TYR A 152 -25.63 3.43 -8.85
C TYR A 152 -24.31 2.77 -8.46
N HIS A 153 -23.51 2.48 -9.46
CA HIS A 153 -22.33 1.65 -9.33
C HIS A 153 -21.04 2.47 -9.28
N ILE A 154 -20.37 2.45 -8.13
CA ILE A 154 -19.10 3.14 -7.89
C ILE A 154 -17.98 2.14 -7.72
N LEU A 155 -16.85 2.34 -8.39
CA LEU A 155 -15.60 1.67 -8.06
C LEU A 155 -14.68 2.60 -7.27
N LEU A 156 -14.25 2.14 -6.09
CA LEU A 156 -13.21 2.77 -5.31
C LEU A 156 -11.87 2.08 -5.60
N ILE A 157 -10.89 2.89 -5.96
CA ILE A 157 -9.48 2.51 -6.10
C ILE A 157 -8.66 3.37 -5.15
N SER A 158 -7.55 2.87 -4.63
CA SER A 158 -6.60 3.65 -3.85
C SER A 158 -5.20 3.08 -3.99
N ASP A 159 -4.22 3.83 -3.53
CA ASP A 159 -2.87 3.34 -3.28
C ASP A 159 -2.27 2.60 -4.50
N ILE A 160 -2.26 3.28 -5.63
CA ILE A 160 -1.72 2.75 -6.89
C ILE A 160 -0.19 2.73 -6.83
N HIS A 161 0.43 3.79 -6.28
CA HIS A 161 1.88 3.95 -6.13
C HIS A 161 2.66 3.75 -7.44
N LEU A 162 2.37 4.58 -8.43
CA LEU A 162 3.12 4.62 -9.68
C LEU A 162 4.59 4.95 -9.42
N GLY A 163 5.48 4.04 -9.80
CA GLY A 163 6.90 4.16 -9.48
C GLY A 163 7.73 3.05 -10.08
N ALA A 164 8.69 2.53 -9.34
CA ALA A 164 9.57 1.46 -9.79
C ALA A 164 8.82 0.17 -10.10
N PHE A 165 7.85 -0.21 -9.25
CA PHE A 165 7.15 -1.49 -9.31
C PHE A 165 5.84 -1.42 -10.08
N VAL A 166 5.05 -0.36 -9.89
CA VAL A 166 3.75 -0.18 -10.55
C VAL A 166 3.90 0.74 -11.74
N ARG A 167 3.76 0.16 -12.93
CA ARG A 167 3.84 0.84 -14.23
C ARG A 167 2.74 0.34 -15.17
N LYS A 168 2.82 0.66 -16.44
CA LYS A 168 1.86 0.34 -17.52
C LYS A 168 1.20 -1.04 -17.37
N LYS A 169 1.98 -2.13 -17.15
CA LYS A 169 1.42 -3.49 -17.07
C LYS A 169 0.46 -3.68 -15.89
N GLN A 170 0.77 -3.09 -14.74
CA GLN A 170 -0.10 -3.17 -13.57
C GLN A 170 -1.30 -2.23 -13.74
N VAL A 171 -1.09 -1.02 -14.25
CA VAL A 171 -2.18 -0.07 -14.56
C VAL A 171 -3.17 -0.69 -15.55
N ARG A 172 -2.68 -1.36 -16.60
CA ARG A 172 -3.56 -2.10 -17.53
C ARG A 172 -4.44 -3.11 -16.81
N ARG A 173 -3.88 -3.92 -15.88
CA ARG A 173 -4.69 -4.88 -15.09
C ARG A 173 -5.75 -4.20 -14.24
N ILE A 174 -5.41 -3.02 -13.66
CA ILE A 174 -6.38 -2.21 -12.90
C ILE A 174 -7.51 -1.76 -13.84
N VAL A 175 -7.15 -1.20 -15.00
CA VAL A 175 -8.11 -0.70 -15.99
C VAL A 175 -8.97 -1.83 -16.57
N ASP A 176 -8.36 -2.97 -16.91
CA ASP A 176 -9.11 -4.14 -17.38
C ASP A 176 -10.12 -4.63 -16.32
N LYS A 177 -9.72 -4.59 -15.04
CA LYS A 177 -10.61 -4.96 -13.93
C LYS A 177 -11.76 -3.97 -13.74
N ILE A 178 -11.49 -2.66 -13.86
CA ILE A 178 -12.50 -1.60 -13.81
C ILE A 178 -13.53 -1.81 -14.94
N ASN A 179 -13.05 -1.95 -16.16
CA ASN A 179 -13.92 -2.05 -17.34
C ASN A 179 -14.74 -3.34 -17.33
N ALA A 180 -14.20 -4.43 -16.78
CA ALA A 180 -14.94 -5.69 -16.60
C ALA A 180 -16.10 -5.58 -15.61
N LEU A 181 -16.06 -4.61 -14.68
CA LEU A 181 -17.12 -4.33 -13.71
C LEU A 181 -18.12 -3.28 -14.21
N ALA A 182 -17.79 -2.53 -15.27
CA ALA A 182 -18.64 -1.53 -15.93
C ALA A 182 -19.29 -0.51 -14.96
N PRO A 183 -18.51 0.26 -14.18
CA PRO A 183 -19.05 1.19 -13.21
C PRO A 183 -19.67 2.45 -13.86
N ASP A 184 -20.58 3.09 -13.12
CA ASP A 184 -21.02 4.44 -13.47
C ASP A 184 -19.94 5.48 -13.15
N LEU A 185 -19.24 5.32 -12.03
CA LEU A 185 -18.24 6.26 -11.49
C LEU A 185 -17.02 5.55 -10.95
N VAL A 186 -15.83 6.12 -11.17
CA VAL A 186 -14.58 5.67 -10.55
C VAL A 186 -14.04 6.75 -9.62
N LEU A 187 -13.80 6.39 -8.36
CA LEU A 187 -13.21 7.26 -7.34
C LEU A 187 -11.84 6.72 -6.91
N ILE A 188 -10.81 7.56 -6.94
CA ILE A 188 -9.44 7.23 -6.55
C ILE A 188 -9.11 7.94 -5.23
N ALA A 189 -8.99 7.17 -4.16
CA ALA A 189 -8.75 7.69 -2.82
C ALA A 189 -7.25 7.93 -2.55
N GLY A 190 -6.54 8.60 -3.46
CA GLY A 190 -5.16 9.06 -3.25
C GLY A 190 -4.07 8.00 -3.42
N ASP A 191 -2.84 8.43 -3.18
CA ASP A 191 -1.59 7.69 -3.35
C ASP A 191 -1.47 7.09 -4.76
N ILE A 192 -1.67 7.96 -5.76
CA ILE A 192 -1.52 7.62 -7.18
C ILE A 192 -0.05 7.44 -7.52
N ILE A 193 0.81 8.34 -7.00
CA ILE A 193 2.26 8.34 -7.23
C ILE A 193 2.98 7.77 -6.00
N ASP A 194 4.11 7.09 -6.20
CA ASP A 194 4.95 6.59 -5.11
C ASP A 194 5.79 7.72 -4.48
N VAL A 195 6.23 7.52 -3.25
CA VAL A 195 6.88 8.51 -2.37
C VAL A 195 8.10 9.22 -2.97
N ASP A 196 8.79 8.59 -3.91
CA ASP A 196 10.02 9.16 -4.49
C ASP A 196 9.78 10.08 -5.70
N HIS A 197 8.55 10.12 -6.21
CA HIS A 197 8.09 10.91 -7.36
C HIS A 197 8.92 10.78 -8.66
N ARG A 198 9.91 9.88 -8.72
CA ARG A 198 10.84 9.76 -9.87
C ARG A 198 10.14 9.38 -11.17
N ILE A 199 9.00 8.71 -11.08
CA ILE A 199 8.18 8.38 -12.24
C ILE A 199 7.76 9.64 -13.02
N LEU A 200 7.59 10.78 -12.34
CA LEU A 200 7.21 12.05 -12.97
C LEU A 200 8.31 12.63 -13.88
N SER A 201 9.52 12.14 -13.77
CA SER A 201 10.63 12.49 -14.66
C SER A 201 10.80 11.52 -15.85
N ASP A 202 9.97 10.47 -15.93
CA ASP A 202 9.99 9.50 -17.03
C ASP A 202 8.81 9.77 -17.99
N ASP A 203 8.98 10.75 -18.90
CA ASP A 203 7.93 11.19 -19.82
C ASP A 203 7.37 10.05 -20.68
N HIS A 204 8.23 9.08 -21.06
CA HIS A 204 7.81 7.92 -21.83
C HIS A 204 6.87 7.02 -21.01
N ALA A 205 7.24 6.71 -19.77
CA ALA A 205 6.41 5.89 -18.87
C ALA A 205 5.10 6.60 -18.55
N LEU A 206 5.12 7.92 -18.25
CA LEU A 206 3.91 8.69 -18.01
C LEU A 206 2.96 8.68 -19.20
N ALA A 207 3.49 8.88 -20.42
CA ALA A 207 2.66 8.83 -21.63
C ALA A 207 2.03 7.45 -21.86
N GLU A 208 2.77 6.36 -21.58
CA GLU A 208 2.23 5.01 -21.67
C GLU A 208 1.15 4.74 -20.62
N ILE A 209 1.38 5.17 -19.36
CA ILE A 209 0.46 5.00 -18.23
C ILE A 209 -0.82 5.81 -18.48
N SER A 210 -0.69 7.07 -18.90
CA SER A 210 -1.85 7.94 -19.23
C SER A 210 -2.71 7.32 -20.33
N ARG A 211 -2.09 6.70 -21.34
CA ARG A 211 -2.83 5.97 -22.40
C ARG A 211 -3.63 4.78 -21.85
N GLU A 212 -3.12 4.09 -20.81
CA GLU A 212 -3.89 3.02 -20.16
C GLU A 212 -5.06 3.59 -19.35
N PHE A 213 -4.85 4.63 -18.52
CA PHE A 213 -5.93 5.25 -17.74
C PHE A 213 -7.07 5.80 -18.61
N ARG A 214 -6.76 6.39 -19.78
CA ARG A 214 -7.79 6.87 -20.73
C ARG A 214 -8.71 5.78 -21.27
N LYS A 215 -8.37 4.49 -21.08
CA LYS A 215 -9.24 3.38 -21.47
C LYS A 215 -10.30 3.05 -20.44
N ILE A 216 -10.29 3.71 -19.28
CA ILE A 216 -11.33 3.52 -18.26
C ILE A 216 -12.66 3.95 -18.87
N GLN A 217 -13.64 3.05 -18.75
CA GLN A 217 -15.02 3.28 -19.17
C GLN A 217 -15.87 3.47 -17.91
N ALA A 218 -16.18 4.72 -17.59
CA ALA A 218 -17.07 5.10 -16.51
C ALA A 218 -17.96 6.22 -17.00
N LYS A 219 -19.27 6.04 -16.89
CA LYS A 219 -20.29 6.96 -17.45
C LYS A 219 -20.14 8.38 -16.92
N ASP A 220 -19.93 8.50 -15.61
CA ASP A 220 -19.83 9.78 -14.91
C ASP A 220 -18.36 10.21 -14.67
N GLY A 221 -17.39 9.41 -15.20
CA GLY A 221 -15.98 9.77 -15.23
C GLY A 221 -15.14 9.21 -14.09
N VAL A 222 -13.92 9.74 -13.98
CA VAL A 222 -12.90 9.32 -13.01
C VAL A 222 -12.47 10.52 -12.17
N PHE A 223 -12.60 10.43 -10.86
CA PHE A 223 -12.21 11.49 -9.94
C PHE A 223 -11.23 10.97 -8.90
N ALA A 224 -10.32 11.83 -8.46
CA ALA A 224 -9.30 11.49 -7.49
C ALA A 224 -9.16 12.56 -6.40
N VAL A 225 -8.71 12.14 -5.23
CA VAL A 225 -8.14 13.03 -4.22
C VAL A 225 -6.65 12.77 -4.08
N LEU A 226 -5.93 13.67 -3.40
CA LEU A 226 -4.53 13.46 -3.07
C LEU A 226 -4.39 12.59 -1.82
N GLY A 227 -3.46 11.65 -1.86
CA GLY A 227 -2.96 10.95 -0.69
C GLY A 227 -1.69 11.60 -0.13
N ASN A 228 -1.12 10.96 0.90
CA ASN A 228 0.05 11.51 1.58
C ASN A 228 1.38 11.32 0.83
N HIS A 229 1.38 10.48 -0.19
CA HIS A 229 2.53 10.26 -1.08
C HIS A 229 2.42 11.01 -2.40
N ASP A 230 1.24 11.53 -2.74
CA ASP A 230 1.08 12.30 -3.97
C ASP A 230 1.81 13.65 -3.88
N PRO A 231 2.35 14.15 -5.01
CA PRO A 231 2.87 15.50 -5.09
C PRO A 231 1.79 16.55 -4.79
N ASN A 232 2.25 17.76 -4.45
CA ASN A 232 1.33 18.89 -4.32
C ASN A 232 0.75 19.26 -5.69
N ILE A 233 -0.42 19.90 -5.68
CA ILE A 233 -1.09 20.44 -6.89
C ILE A 233 -0.25 21.46 -7.66
N GLU A 234 0.75 22.05 -7.01
CA GLU A 234 1.71 22.97 -7.63
C GLU A 234 2.71 22.24 -8.55
N ASP A 235 2.85 20.91 -8.42
CA ASP A 235 3.66 20.11 -9.33
C ASP A 235 2.96 19.99 -10.68
N GLN A 236 3.45 20.77 -11.65
CA GLN A 236 2.88 20.84 -12.98
C GLN A 236 2.95 19.50 -13.72
N ARG A 237 4.01 18.69 -13.53
CA ARG A 237 4.14 17.38 -14.17
C ARG A 237 3.08 16.40 -13.67
N PHE A 238 2.78 16.47 -12.39
CA PHE A 238 1.73 15.63 -11.80
C PHE A 238 0.34 16.04 -12.27
N THR A 239 0.02 17.32 -12.24
CA THR A 239 -1.28 17.83 -12.69
C THR A 239 -1.49 17.62 -14.19
N ASP A 240 -0.45 17.77 -15.01
CA ASP A 240 -0.48 17.44 -16.43
C ASP A 240 -0.69 15.95 -16.67
N PHE A 241 -0.03 15.09 -15.89
CA PHE A 241 -0.23 13.66 -15.95
C PHE A 241 -1.69 13.27 -15.65
N LEU A 242 -2.30 13.82 -14.59
CA LEU A 242 -3.72 13.57 -14.27
C LEU A 242 -4.63 14.02 -15.42
N ARG A 243 -4.40 15.21 -15.97
CA ARG A 243 -5.16 15.75 -17.10
C ARG A 243 -5.03 14.85 -18.34
N HIS A 244 -3.80 14.43 -18.69
CA HIS A 244 -3.56 13.51 -19.81
C HIS A 244 -4.14 12.12 -19.58
N SER A 245 -4.36 11.74 -18.33
CA SER A 245 -4.99 10.47 -17.92
C SER A 245 -6.51 10.56 -17.85
N GLN A 246 -7.10 11.74 -18.08
CA GLN A 246 -8.55 12.04 -17.90
C GLN A 246 -9.03 11.76 -16.47
N ILE A 247 -8.19 12.02 -15.48
CA ILE A 247 -8.51 11.93 -14.05
C ILE A 247 -8.77 13.34 -13.54
N CYS A 248 -9.98 13.60 -13.05
CA CYS A 248 -10.36 14.89 -12.47
C CYS A 248 -9.98 14.96 -10.99
N LEU A 249 -9.10 15.90 -10.61
CA LEU A 249 -8.68 16.04 -9.22
C LEU A 249 -9.70 16.85 -8.41
N LEU A 250 -10.19 16.26 -7.34
CA LEU A 250 -11.06 16.91 -6.34
C LEU A 250 -10.19 17.45 -5.17
N HIS A 251 -9.41 18.48 -5.45
CA HIS A 251 -8.63 19.15 -4.42
C HIS A 251 -9.52 20.08 -3.60
N ASN A 252 -9.99 19.59 -2.44
CA ASN A 252 -10.94 20.30 -1.58
C ASN A 252 -12.17 20.83 -2.34
N LYS A 253 -12.77 19.97 -3.15
CA LYS A 253 -13.90 20.34 -4.02
C LYS A 253 -15.12 19.49 -3.76
N VAL A 254 -16.27 20.08 -4.04
CA VAL A 254 -17.57 19.41 -4.04
C VAL A 254 -18.06 19.29 -5.47
N ILE A 255 -18.52 18.09 -5.85
CA ILE A 255 -19.21 17.85 -7.11
C ILE A 255 -20.57 17.22 -6.84
N ARG A 256 -21.50 17.39 -7.77
CA ARG A 256 -22.83 16.76 -7.72
C ARG A 256 -23.01 15.92 -8.95
N ILE A 257 -23.17 14.63 -8.76
CA ILE A 257 -23.29 13.64 -9.83
C ILE A 257 -24.40 12.67 -9.48
N SER A 258 -25.32 12.43 -10.41
CA SER A 258 -26.36 11.40 -10.34
C SER A 258 -27.20 11.41 -9.05
N GLY A 259 -27.40 12.59 -8.46
CA GLY A 259 -28.14 12.74 -7.21
C GLY A 259 -27.31 12.65 -5.94
N LEU A 260 -26.00 12.51 -6.05
CA LEU A 260 -25.06 12.42 -4.92
C LEU A 260 -24.27 13.72 -4.75
N ASN A 261 -23.93 14.08 -3.51
CA ASN A 261 -22.84 15.01 -3.22
C ASN A 261 -21.56 14.21 -3.02
N ILE A 262 -20.51 14.52 -3.79
CA ILE A 262 -19.18 13.92 -3.61
C ILE A 262 -18.24 15.03 -3.19
N VAL A 263 -17.68 14.89 -2.00
CA VAL A 263 -16.70 15.82 -1.42
C VAL A 263 -15.32 15.16 -1.48
N GLY A 264 -14.45 15.69 -2.33
CA GLY A 264 -13.04 15.30 -2.37
C GLY A 264 -12.21 16.16 -1.45
N ARG A 265 -11.49 15.55 -0.53
CA ARG A 265 -10.68 16.25 0.47
C ARG A 265 -9.21 15.85 0.38
N THR A 266 -8.34 16.84 0.41
CA THR A 266 -6.89 16.63 0.43
C THR A 266 -6.45 15.96 1.71
N ASP A 267 -5.40 15.12 1.64
CA ASP A 267 -4.88 14.32 2.77
C ASP A 267 -4.66 15.12 4.06
N SER A 268 -4.77 14.43 5.18
CA SER A 268 -4.68 15.00 6.53
C SER A 268 -3.34 15.66 6.86
N ARG A 269 -2.27 15.28 6.16
CA ARG A 269 -0.90 15.81 6.34
C ARG A 269 -0.64 17.05 5.49
N SER A 270 -1.55 17.38 4.58
CA SER A 270 -1.43 18.57 3.73
C SER A 270 -1.78 19.85 4.48
N ASN A 271 -0.92 20.87 4.36
CA ASN A 271 -1.20 22.22 4.86
C ASN A 271 -2.39 22.91 4.13
N TYR A 272 -2.81 22.36 3.00
CA TYR A 272 -3.92 22.88 2.18
C TYR A 272 -5.25 22.19 2.45
N ARG A 273 -5.33 21.30 3.46
CA ARG A 273 -6.57 20.59 3.78
C ARG A 273 -7.67 21.54 4.24
N ALA A 274 -8.74 21.62 3.47
CA ALA A 274 -9.89 22.44 3.83
C ALA A 274 -10.67 21.85 5.01
N SER A 275 -11.31 22.71 5.79
CA SER A 275 -12.28 22.33 6.80
C SER A 275 -13.47 21.63 6.14
N LEU A 276 -13.86 20.46 6.67
CA LEU A 276 -15.04 19.75 6.17
C LEU A 276 -16.30 20.62 6.29
N LYS A 277 -16.42 21.39 7.37
CA LYS A 277 -17.51 22.35 7.58
C LYS A 277 -17.67 23.34 6.43
N GLU A 278 -16.56 23.86 5.89
CA GLU A 278 -16.61 24.83 4.76
C GLU A 278 -16.99 24.13 3.45
N LEU A 279 -16.50 22.92 3.21
CA LEU A 279 -16.85 22.15 2.02
C LEU A 279 -18.35 21.79 2.02
N LEU A 280 -18.91 21.45 3.16
CA LEU A 280 -20.32 21.06 3.28
C LEU A 280 -21.28 22.23 3.02
N LYS A 281 -20.88 23.48 3.14
CA LYS A 281 -21.71 24.62 2.72
C LYS A 281 -22.05 24.59 1.22
N GLN A 282 -21.30 23.86 0.42
CA GLN A 282 -21.47 23.73 -1.01
C GLN A 282 -22.30 22.50 -1.41
N THR A 283 -22.69 21.66 -0.46
CA THR A 283 -23.50 20.46 -0.70
C THR A 283 -24.99 20.78 -0.70
N ASP A 284 -25.76 19.89 -1.32
CA ASP A 284 -27.22 19.90 -1.23
C ASP A 284 -27.64 18.96 -0.08
N PRO A 285 -28.22 19.47 1.03
CA PRO A 285 -28.52 18.67 2.19
C PRO A 285 -29.63 17.61 1.97
N SER A 286 -30.33 17.67 0.83
CA SER A 286 -31.37 16.69 0.46
C SER A 286 -30.79 15.44 -0.23
N ARG A 287 -29.48 15.43 -0.49
CA ARG A 287 -28.82 14.35 -1.25
C ARG A 287 -27.79 13.64 -0.39
N PRO A 288 -27.63 12.32 -0.57
CA PRO A 288 -26.58 11.58 0.13
C PRO A 288 -25.20 12.19 -0.06
N LEU A 289 -24.42 12.15 1.02
CA LEU A 289 -23.08 12.75 1.11
C LEU A 289 -22.01 11.66 1.12
N ILE A 290 -21.20 11.61 0.06
CA ILE A 290 -20.02 10.76 -0.04
C ILE A 290 -18.77 11.60 0.19
N LEU A 291 -17.98 11.27 1.19
CA LEU A 291 -16.65 11.85 1.42
C LEU A 291 -15.57 10.93 0.85
N LEU A 292 -14.81 11.42 -0.11
CA LEU A 292 -13.59 10.79 -0.60
C LEU A 292 -12.40 11.42 0.13
N ASP A 293 -11.76 10.66 1.00
CA ASP A 293 -10.64 11.07 1.85
C ASP A 293 -9.61 9.93 1.90
N HIS A 294 -8.34 10.23 1.76
CA HIS A 294 -7.31 9.18 1.71
C HIS A 294 -7.14 8.48 3.06
N ASP A 295 -6.99 9.26 4.15
CA ASP A 295 -6.65 8.75 5.48
C ASP A 295 -7.90 8.39 6.30
N PRO A 296 -8.07 7.12 6.73
CA PRO A 296 -9.18 6.69 7.57
C PRO A 296 -9.29 7.44 8.92
N GLN A 297 -8.24 8.11 9.37
CA GLN A 297 -8.30 8.95 10.57
C GLN A 297 -9.25 10.15 10.41
N GLY A 298 -9.67 10.47 9.19
CA GLY A 298 -10.72 11.46 8.90
C GLY A 298 -12.15 10.99 9.18
N ILE A 299 -12.39 9.69 9.33
CA ILE A 299 -13.74 9.11 9.53
C ILE A 299 -14.48 9.71 10.74
N PRO A 300 -13.88 9.89 11.94
CA PRO A 300 -14.61 10.50 13.07
C PRO A 300 -15.12 11.92 12.80
N GLU A 301 -14.40 12.71 12.01
CA GLU A 301 -14.86 14.03 11.60
C GLU A 301 -16.02 13.91 10.61
N ALA A 302 -15.91 13.02 9.63
CA ALA A 302 -16.98 12.77 8.66
C ALA A 302 -18.28 12.31 9.33
N VAL A 303 -18.20 11.40 10.30
CA VAL A 303 -19.35 10.94 11.11
C VAL A 303 -20.01 12.09 11.84
N ARG A 304 -19.23 12.96 12.49
CA ARG A 304 -19.74 14.12 13.22
C ARG A 304 -20.47 15.12 12.32
N PHE A 305 -20.06 15.20 11.06
CA PHE A 305 -20.67 16.07 10.06
C PHE A 305 -21.74 15.37 9.19
N GLY A 306 -22.10 14.12 9.52
CA GLY A 306 -23.23 13.44 8.92
C GLY A 306 -22.97 12.92 7.50
N ALA A 307 -21.74 12.54 7.16
CA ALA A 307 -21.48 11.84 5.91
C ALA A 307 -22.21 10.50 5.88
N ASP A 308 -22.84 10.16 4.76
CA ASP A 308 -23.51 8.87 4.59
C ASP A 308 -22.51 7.78 4.24
N LEU A 309 -21.49 8.10 3.41
CA LEU A 309 -20.44 7.18 3.02
C LEU A 309 -19.07 7.88 3.03
N VAL A 310 -18.07 7.21 3.61
CA VAL A 310 -16.67 7.63 3.59
C VAL A 310 -15.84 6.58 2.86
N LEU A 311 -15.06 7.02 1.87
CA LEU A 311 -14.23 6.17 1.04
C LEU A 311 -12.75 6.50 1.28
N CYS A 312 -11.97 5.50 1.71
CA CYS A 312 -10.57 5.66 2.12
C CYS A 312 -9.64 4.58 1.54
N GLY A 313 -8.33 4.86 1.61
CA GLY A 313 -7.23 3.94 1.34
C GLY A 313 -6.22 3.90 2.48
N HIS A 314 -4.95 4.23 2.18
CA HIS A 314 -3.83 4.52 3.08
C HIS A 314 -3.22 3.33 3.83
N THR A 315 -4.01 2.42 4.36
CA THR A 315 -3.51 1.38 5.27
C THR A 315 -2.89 0.19 4.57
N HIS A 316 -3.17 0.01 3.27
CA HIS A 316 -2.83 -1.18 2.48
C HIS A 316 -3.25 -2.52 3.13
N LYS A 317 -4.08 -2.48 4.18
CA LYS A 317 -4.32 -3.64 5.06
C LYS A 317 -3.00 -4.23 5.60
N GLY A 318 -1.95 -3.39 5.71
CA GLY A 318 -0.60 -3.77 6.09
C GLY A 318 0.18 -4.53 5.02
N GLN A 319 -0.36 -4.65 3.80
CA GLN A 319 0.24 -5.21 2.58
C GLN A 319 0.74 -6.66 2.68
N PHE A 320 1.54 -7.03 3.69
CA PHE A 320 2.04 -8.40 3.87
C PHE A 320 2.17 -8.79 5.35
N PHE A 321 1.99 -10.09 5.62
CA PHE A 321 2.23 -10.65 6.95
C PHE A 321 3.74 -10.70 7.26
N PRO A 322 4.21 -10.34 8.47
CA PRO A 322 3.42 -10.02 9.67
C PRO A 322 3.07 -8.52 9.83
N VAL A 323 3.43 -7.65 8.89
CA VAL A 323 3.15 -6.20 8.96
C VAL A 323 1.65 -5.91 9.07
N THR A 324 0.81 -6.79 8.53
CA THR A 324 -0.66 -6.74 8.71
C THR A 324 -1.09 -6.66 10.19
N LEU A 325 -0.40 -7.37 11.09
CA LEU A 325 -0.71 -7.35 12.53
C LEU A 325 -0.37 -6.00 13.15
N PHE A 326 0.81 -5.47 12.80
CA PHE A 326 1.26 -4.16 13.28
C PHE A 326 0.35 -3.04 12.78
N THR A 327 0.03 -3.03 11.48
CA THR A 327 -0.84 -2.01 10.88
C THR A 327 -2.24 -2.04 11.50
N LYS A 328 -2.80 -3.24 11.74
CA LYS A 328 -4.08 -3.39 12.43
C LYS A 328 -4.04 -2.86 13.87
N TRP A 329 -2.94 -3.10 14.57
CA TRP A 329 -2.75 -2.59 15.93
C TRP A 329 -2.59 -1.06 15.94
N ALA A 330 -1.79 -0.49 15.03
CA ALA A 330 -1.49 0.94 14.95
C ALA A 330 -2.72 1.78 14.56
N ASN A 331 -3.52 1.32 13.59
CA ASN A 331 -4.72 2.05 13.14
C ASN A 331 -5.96 1.74 13.97
N GLY A 332 -5.93 0.69 14.78
CA GLY A 332 -7.11 0.19 15.46
C GLY A 332 -8.03 -0.60 14.50
N ARG A 333 -8.88 -1.41 15.12
CA ARG A 333 -9.74 -2.36 14.39
C ARG A 333 -10.72 -1.71 13.41
N HIS A 334 -11.17 -0.48 13.72
CA HIS A 334 -12.21 0.21 12.95
C HIS A 334 -11.66 1.00 11.76
N TYR A 335 -10.38 1.37 11.77
CA TYR A 335 -9.75 2.21 10.75
C TYR A 335 -8.70 1.45 9.92
N PHE A 336 -8.76 0.12 9.96
CA PHE A 336 -7.75 -0.72 9.35
C PHE A 336 -8.11 -1.17 7.93
N TYR A 337 -9.32 -1.72 7.72
CA TYR A 337 -9.72 -2.31 6.44
C TYR A 337 -11.20 -2.69 6.39
N GLY A 338 -11.75 -2.65 5.17
CA GLY A 338 -13.08 -3.14 4.81
C GLY A 338 -14.21 -2.21 5.23
N HIS A 339 -15.44 -2.70 5.17
CA HIS A 339 -16.63 -1.93 5.52
C HIS A 339 -16.80 -1.83 7.03
N LYS A 340 -17.15 -0.63 7.49
CA LYS A 340 -17.48 -0.31 8.88
C LYS A 340 -18.70 0.60 8.93
N THR A 341 -19.47 0.52 10.01
CA THR A 341 -20.62 1.38 10.26
C THR A 341 -20.44 2.15 11.55
N PHE A 342 -20.68 3.45 11.51
CA PHE A 342 -20.59 4.39 12.63
C PHE A 342 -21.92 5.16 12.72
N GLY A 343 -22.88 4.63 13.48
CA GLY A 343 -24.25 5.14 13.47
C GLY A 343 -24.88 4.98 12.08
N LYS A 344 -25.19 6.09 11.40
CA LYS A 344 -25.72 6.09 10.03
C LYS A 344 -24.63 6.12 8.95
N THR A 345 -23.39 6.44 9.32
CA THR A 345 -22.28 6.59 8.37
C THR A 345 -21.68 5.24 8.05
N HIS A 346 -21.59 4.90 6.79
CA HIS A 346 -20.79 3.79 6.26
C HIS A 346 -19.37 4.27 5.94
N ALA A 347 -18.39 3.42 6.17
CA ALA A 347 -17.01 3.70 5.75
C ALA A 347 -16.42 2.46 5.07
N ILE A 348 -15.77 2.64 3.92
CA ILE A 348 -15.05 1.59 3.20
C ILE A 348 -13.59 1.99 3.11
N ILE A 349 -12.71 1.14 3.65
CA ILE A 349 -11.27 1.32 3.65
C ILE A 349 -10.67 0.24 2.76
N SER A 350 -10.12 0.64 1.61
CA SER A 350 -9.52 -0.27 0.64
C SER A 350 -8.13 -0.72 1.06
N SER A 351 -7.72 -1.92 0.64
CA SER A 351 -6.34 -2.38 0.75
C SER A 351 -5.43 -1.89 -0.38
N GLY A 352 -5.98 -1.15 -1.34
CA GLY A 352 -5.25 -0.58 -2.47
C GLY A 352 -5.09 -1.52 -3.67
N ALA A 353 -5.01 -0.92 -4.86
CA ALA A 353 -4.87 -1.64 -6.13
C ALA A 353 -3.40 -1.90 -6.51
N GLY A 354 -2.48 -1.10 -5.96
CA GLY A 354 -1.04 -1.25 -6.12
C GLY A 354 -0.35 -1.86 -4.91
N PHE A 355 0.91 -1.47 -4.73
CA PHE A 355 1.71 -1.87 -3.56
C PHE A 355 2.76 -0.81 -3.25
N PHE A 356 2.98 -0.60 -1.97
CA PHE A 356 3.89 0.41 -1.45
C PHE A 356 5.29 -0.16 -1.24
N GLN A 357 6.30 0.39 -1.89
CA GLN A 357 7.74 0.10 -1.76
C GLN A 357 8.16 -1.37 -1.97
N LEU A 358 7.39 -2.36 -1.54
CA LEU A 358 7.74 -3.78 -1.65
C LEU A 358 6.75 -4.49 -2.58
N PRO A 359 7.22 -5.24 -3.59
CA PRO A 359 6.38 -5.73 -4.69
C PRO A 359 5.59 -7.01 -4.35
N VAL A 360 5.14 -7.18 -3.12
CA VAL A 360 4.46 -8.40 -2.67
C VAL A 360 3.15 -8.13 -1.93
N ARG A 361 2.19 -9.04 -2.08
CA ARG A 361 0.99 -9.16 -1.25
C ARG A 361 0.93 -10.56 -0.66
N ILE A 362 1.07 -10.66 0.67
CA ILE A 362 1.07 -11.93 1.40
C ILE A 362 0.12 -11.81 2.59
N GLY A 363 -0.98 -12.59 2.57
CA GLY A 363 -2.08 -12.45 3.54
C GLY A 363 -3.01 -11.25 3.28
N THR A 364 -2.80 -10.53 2.17
CA THR A 364 -3.65 -9.44 1.68
C THR A 364 -3.80 -9.52 0.16
N ASN A 365 -4.71 -8.74 -0.42
CA ASN A 365 -4.90 -8.67 -1.87
C ASN A 365 -4.62 -7.25 -2.39
N SER A 366 -4.21 -7.13 -3.65
CA SER A 366 -4.52 -5.94 -4.43
C SER A 366 -6.00 -5.97 -4.78
N GLU A 367 -6.73 -4.85 -4.61
CA GLU A 367 -8.18 -4.85 -4.78
C GLU A 367 -8.72 -3.56 -5.38
N VAL A 368 -9.92 -3.67 -5.93
CA VAL A 368 -10.86 -2.58 -6.19
C VAL A 368 -12.11 -2.84 -5.34
N ALA A 369 -12.64 -1.82 -4.69
CA ALA A 369 -13.90 -1.94 -3.98
C ALA A 369 -15.05 -1.62 -4.93
N ASP A 370 -15.97 -2.56 -5.06
CA ASP A 370 -17.09 -2.62 -5.98
C ASP A 370 -18.36 -2.28 -5.19
N ILE A 371 -18.89 -1.06 -5.38
CA ILE A 371 -19.88 -0.47 -4.47
C ILE A 371 -21.17 -0.19 -5.23
N HIS A 372 -22.23 -0.88 -4.85
CA HIS A 372 -23.59 -0.68 -5.34
C HIS A 372 -24.40 0.12 -4.33
N LEU A 373 -24.93 1.28 -4.75
CA LEU A 373 -25.75 2.18 -3.95
C LEU A 373 -27.20 2.12 -4.45
N PHE A 374 -28.16 2.03 -3.53
CA PHE A 374 -29.59 2.03 -3.82
C PHE A 374 -30.41 2.81 -2.81
#